data_5f742431e71be3fd28657318c655952d
#
_entry.id   5f742431e71be3fd28657318c655952d
#
_cell.length_a   1.000
_cell.length_b   1.000
_cell.length_c   1.000
_cell.angle_alpha   90.00
_cell.angle_beta   90.00
_cell.angle_gamma   90.00
#
_symmetry.space_group_name_H-M   'P 1'
#
loop_
_entity.id
_entity.type
_entity.pdbx_description
1 polymer ?
#
loop_
_entity_poly.entity_id
_entity_poly.type
_entity_poly.pdbx_seq_one_letter_code
_entity_poly.pdbx_strand_id
1 'polypeptide(L)'
;TIAAELILADIQTLEKAVPRLEKEVRGKRTDAAVLETARGALEVLGDGVLLSAGAAAAGLDDDVLRAFQLMTTKPVIHVFNMDDDGMNDEARQKRLRELVAPAEAIFLDAQFEAELVELEPDEAAEMLHENGQAESGLDKLARVGFDALGLQTFLTAGEKESRAWTIHKGWTAPQ
;
A
#
# COMPACT_ATOMS: atom_id res chain seq x y z
N THR A 1 11.89 -14.01 -5.81
CA THR A 1 11.63 -12.58 -5.55
C THR A 1 10.79 -12.45 -4.29
N ILE A 2 10.84 -11.30 -3.60
CA ILE A 2 10.03 -11.04 -2.39
C ILE A 2 8.54 -11.31 -2.65
N ALA A 3 8.00 -10.86 -3.78
CA ALA A 3 6.61 -11.11 -4.15
C ALA A 3 6.26 -12.60 -4.19
N ALA A 4 7.14 -13.45 -4.72
CA ALA A 4 6.91 -14.90 -4.75
C ALA A 4 6.91 -15.52 -3.34
N GLU A 5 7.74 -15.01 -2.44
CA GLU A 5 7.76 -15.47 -1.04
C GLU A 5 6.47 -15.08 -0.30
N LEU A 6 5.96 -13.85 -0.51
CA LEU A 6 4.69 -13.40 0.04
C LEU A 6 3.52 -14.24 -0.48
N ILE A 7 3.49 -14.51 -1.79
CA ILE A 7 2.49 -15.37 -2.43
C ILE A 7 2.50 -16.77 -1.81
N LEU A 8 3.67 -17.39 -1.69
CA LEU A 8 3.79 -18.73 -1.10
C LEU A 8 3.33 -18.78 0.36
N ALA A 9 3.65 -17.76 1.15
CA ALA A 9 3.20 -17.68 2.55
C ALA A 9 1.68 -17.56 2.67
N ASP A 10 1.05 -16.76 1.80
CA ASP A 10 -0.41 -16.61 1.80
C ASP A 10 -1.12 -17.86 1.25
N ILE A 11 -0.58 -18.51 0.22
CA ILE A 11 -1.06 -19.83 -0.25
C ILE A 11 -1.08 -20.83 0.92
N GLN A 12 0.01 -20.96 1.67
CA GLN A 12 0.07 -21.87 2.82
C GLN A 12 -0.97 -21.51 3.90
N THR A 13 -1.25 -20.24 4.09
CA THR A 13 -2.27 -19.78 5.04
C THR A 13 -3.67 -20.19 4.59
N LEU A 14 -3.99 -19.97 3.32
CA LEU A 14 -5.29 -20.33 2.76
C LEU A 14 -5.48 -21.84 2.62
N GLU A 15 -4.46 -22.59 2.23
CA GLU A 15 -4.51 -24.06 2.17
C GLU A 15 -4.83 -24.69 3.53
N LYS A 16 -4.38 -24.09 4.62
CA LYS A 16 -4.75 -24.52 5.98
C LYS A 16 -6.19 -24.09 6.36
N ALA A 17 -6.64 -22.94 5.86
CA ALA A 17 -7.96 -22.40 6.18
C ALA A 17 -9.08 -23.12 5.42
N VAL A 18 -8.89 -23.46 4.14
CA VAL A 18 -9.93 -24.03 3.24
C VAL A 18 -10.56 -25.32 3.83
N PRO A 19 -9.82 -26.35 4.29
CA PRO A 19 -10.42 -27.57 4.84
C PRO A 19 -11.25 -27.31 6.10
N ARG A 20 -10.89 -26.30 6.90
CA ARG A 20 -11.66 -25.87 8.07
C ARG A 20 -12.95 -25.19 7.61
N LEU A 21 -12.88 -24.24 6.67
CA LEU A 21 -14.04 -23.55 6.12
C LEU A 21 -15.02 -24.51 5.47
N GLU A 22 -14.56 -25.54 4.75
CA GLU A 22 -15.43 -26.57 4.18
C GLU A 22 -16.26 -27.31 5.24
N LYS A 23 -15.68 -27.60 6.41
CA LYS A 23 -16.40 -28.21 7.53
C LYS A 23 -17.39 -27.25 8.18
N GLU A 24 -17.01 -25.97 8.30
CA GLU A 24 -17.86 -24.93 8.90
C GLU A 24 -19.07 -24.62 8.00
N VAL A 25 -18.88 -24.54 6.67
CA VAL A 25 -19.97 -24.37 5.69
C VAL A 25 -20.93 -25.58 5.70
N ARG A 26 -20.40 -26.81 5.70
CA ARG A 26 -21.23 -28.01 5.83
C ARG A 26 -22.02 -28.02 7.14
N GLY A 27 -21.43 -27.49 8.22
CA GLY A 27 -22.08 -27.35 9.53
C GLY A 27 -22.99 -26.11 9.64
N LYS A 28 -23.18 -25.32 8.56
CA LYS A 28 -23.93 -24.05 8.54
C LYS A 28 -23.45 -23.04 9.59
N ARG A 29 -22.15 -23.02 9.87
CA ARG A 29 -21.53 -22.08 10.83
C ARG A 29 -20.88 -20.88 10.15
N THR A 30 -20.65 -20.96 8.85
CA THR A 30 -20.00 -19.93 8.03
C THR A 30 -20.69 -19.90 6.67
N ASP A 31 -20.74 -18.73 6.05
CA ASP A 31 -21.30 -18.53 4.71
C ASP A 31 -20.42 -19.22 3.65
N ALA A 32 -21.07 -19.80 2.64
CA ALA A 32 -20.36 -20.38 1.50
C ALA A 32 -19.50 -19.36 0.74
N ALA A 33 -19.94 -18.10 0.70
CA ALA A 33 -19.19 -17.01 0.07
C ALA A 33 -17.77 -16.84 0.65
N VAL A 34 -17.58 -17.09 1.95
CA VAL A 34 -16.25 -17.04 2.58
C VAL A 34 -15.32 -18.11 2.01
N LEU A 35 -15.84 -19.33 1.82
CA LEU A 35 -15.08 -20.43 1.22
C LEU A 35 -14.77 -20.16 -0.27
N GLU A 36 -15.73 -19.60 -1.02
CA GLU A 36 -15.53 -19.24 -2.42
C GLU A 36 -14.48 -18.15 -2.56
N THR A 37 -14.50 -17.11 -1.72
CA THR A 37 -13.47 -16.07 -1.69
C THR A 37 -12.09 -16.66 -1.37
N ALA A 38 -11.99 -17.57 -0.39
CA ALA A 38 -10.71 -18.21 -0.06
C ALA A 38 -10.15 -19.06 -1.21
N ARG A 39 -11.01 -19.77 -1.95
CA ARG A 39 -10.60 -20.55 -3.12
C ARG A 39 -10.20 -19.65 -4.29
N GLY A 40 -10.97 -18.62 -4.59
CA GLY A 40 -10.62 -17.64 -5.62
C GLY A 40 -9.31 -16.93 -5.32
N ALA A 41 -9.02 -16.63 -4.04
CA ALA A 41 -7.74 -16.09 -3.64
C ALA A 41 -6.58 -17.06 -3.91
N LEU A 42 -6.76 -18.37 -3.67
CA LEU A 42 -5.77 -19.37 -4.03
C LEU A 42 -5.51 -19.45 -5.54
N GLU A 43 -6.54 -19.30 -6.38
CA GLU A 43 -6.40 -19.26 -7.83
C GLU A 43 -5.58 -18.05 -8.27
N VAL A 44 -5.92 -16.83 -7.80
CA VAL A 44 -5.17 -15.60 -8.11
C VAL A 44 -3.71 -15.71 -7.71
N LEU A 45 -3.44 -16.21 -6.49
CA LEU A 45 -2.08 -16.43 -6.01
C LEU A 45 -1.34 -17.52 -6.78
N GLY A 46 -2.05 -18.59 -7.18
CA GLY A 46 -1.52 -19.68 -8.01
C GLY A 46 -1.05 -19.20 -9.38
N ASP A 47 -1.69 -18.19 -9.93
CA ASP A 47 -1.29 -17.51 -11.17
C ASP A 47 -0.10 -16.54 -10.97
N GLY A 48 0.43 -16.44 -9.74
CA GLY A 48 1.56 -15.57 -9.41
C GLY A 48 1.18 -14.09 -9.26
N VAL A 49 -0.10 -13.78 -9.08
CA VAL A 49 -0.63 -12.42 -8.95
C VAL A 49 -0.85 -12.09 -7.47
N LEU A 50 -0.40 -10.90 -7.03
CA LEU A 50 -0.70 -10.39 -5.69
C LEU A 50 -2.19 -10.08 -5.56
N LEU A 51 -2.80 -10.38 -4.42
CA LEU A 51 -4.22 -10.09 -4.18
C LEU A 51 -4.54 -8.59 -4.25
N SER A 52 -3.62 -7.73 -3.84
CA SER A 52 -3.75 -6.27 -4.00
C SER A 52 -3.95 -5.80 -5.44
N ALA A 53 -3.49 -6.60 -6.43
CA ALA A 53 -3.63 -6.31 -7.85
C ALA A 53 -4.75 -7.12 -8.52
N GLY A 54 -5.00 -8.36 -8.08
CA GLY A 54 -5.87 -9.30 -8.77
C GLY A 54 -7.24 -9.54 -8.13
N ALA A 55 -7.40 -9.31 -6.82
CA ALA A 55 -8.60 -9.68 -6.08
C ALA A 55 -9.87 -8.99 -6.60
N ALA A 56 -9.80 -7.69 -6.92
CA ALA A 56 -10.93 -6.93 -7.45
C ALA A 56 -11.40 -7.45 -8.82
N ALA A 57 -10.45 -7.77 -9.72
CA ALA A 57 -10.74 -8.33 -11.03
C ALA A 57 -11.35 -9.74 -10.93
N ALA A 58 -10.98 -10.50 -9.91
CA ALA A 58 -11.55 -11.82 -9.61
C ALA A 58 -12.89 -11.75 -8.83
N GLY A 59 -13.37 -10.55 -8.49
CA GLY A 59 -14.64 -10.36 -7.77
C GLY A 59 -14.61 -10.89 -6.33
N LEU A 60 -13.43 -10.92 -5.68
CA LEU A 60 -13.27 -11.41 -4.33
C LEU A 60 -13.73 -10.36 -3.31
N ASP A 61 -14.30 -10.83 -2.21
CA ASP A 61 -14.79 -9.97 -1.13
C ASP A 61 -13.63 -9.46 -0.25
N ASP A 62 -13.42 -8.15 -0.26
CA ASP A 62 -12.33 -7.49 0.48
C ASP A 62 -12.43 -7.67 2.00
N ASP A 63 -13.64 -7.67 2.57
CA ASP A 63 -13.82 -7.80 4.02
C ASP A 63 -13.48 -9.23 4.46
N VAL A 64 -13.82 -10.20 3.64
CA VAL A 64 -13.44 -11.61 3.84
C VAL A 64 -11.92 -11.77 3.73
N LEU A 65 -11.29 -11.18 2.73
CA LEU A 65 -9.83 -11.23 2.56
C LEU A 65 -9.09 -10.59 3.74
N ARG A 66 -9.57 -9.47 4.25
CA ARG A 66 -9.02 -8.81 5.44
C ARG A 66 -9.05 -9.71 6.68
N ALA A 67 -10.10 -10.52 6.84
CA ALA A 67 -10.22 -11.45 7.96
C ALA A 67 -9.12 -12.52 7.97
N PHE A 68 -8.56 -12.88 6.82
CA PHE A 68 -7.42 -13.80 6.71
C PHE A 68 -6.07 -13.15 7.01
N GLN A 69 -5.99 -11.82 7.08
CA GLN A 69 -4.75 -11.05 7.34
C GLN A 69 -3.61 -11.39 6.37
N LEU A 70 -3.94 -11.63 5.10
CA LEU A 70 -2.98 -11.99 4.07
C LEU A 70 -2.02 -10.82 3.79
N MET A 71 -0.76 -11.16 3.50
CA MET A 71 0.27 -10.15 3.20
C MET A 71 0.09 -9.55 1.80
N THR A 72 -0.35 -10.37 0.84
CA THR A 72 -0.53 -9.96 -0.56
C THR A 72 -1.76 -9.08 -0.80
N THR A 73 -2.66 -8.93 0.18
CA THR A 73 -3.78 -7.97 0.12
C THR A 73 -3.35 -6.53 0.42
N LYS A 74 -2.19 -6.34 1.03
CA LYS A 74 -1.69 -5.00 1.40
C LYS A 74 -1.23 -4.25 0.17
N PRO A 75 -1.51 -2.94 0.08
CA PRO A 75 -0.97 -2.11 -1.00
C PRO A 75 0.55 -2.10 -0.97
N VAL A 76 1.16 -2.12 -2.16
CA VAL A 76 2.62 -2.08 -2.33
C VAL A 76 3.01 -0.74 -2.93
N ILE A 77 4.04 -0.11 -2.36
CA ILE A 77 4.67 1.10 -2.89
C ILE A 77 6.12 0.73 -3.20
N HIS A 78 6.54 0.92 -4.44
CA HIS A 78 7.93 0.75 -4.85
C HIS A 78 8.69 2.05 -4.70
N VAL A 79 9.71 2.06 -3.85
CA VAL A 79 10.61 3.21 -3.67
C VAL A 79 11.91 2.91 -4.42
N PHE A 80 12.21 3.73 -5.43
CA PHE A 80 13.43 3.65 -6.21
C PHE A 80 14.40 4.72 -5.70
N ASN A 81 15.46 4.28 -5.05
CA ASN A 81 16.57 5.16 -4.70
C ASN A 81 17.41 5.41 -5.96
N MET A 82 17.54 6.66 -6.35
CA MET A 82 18.24 7.10 -7.55
C MET A 82 19.24 8.19 -7.20
N ASP A 83 20.28 8.26 -7.98
CA ASP A 83 21.18 9.40 -8.01
C ASP A 83 20.58 10.55 -8.84
N ASP A 84 21.27 11.69 -8.88
CA ASP A 84 20.82 12.88 -9.60
C ASP A 84 20.57 12.61 -11.09
N ASP A 85 21.43 11.84 -11.75
CA ASP A 85 21.24 11.43 -13.15
C ASP A 85 19.94 10.61 -13.33
N GLY A 86 19.65 9.71 -12.41
CA GLY A 86 18.43 8.89 -12.41
C GLY A 86 17.19 9.71 -12.10
N MET A 87 17.29 10.71 -11.21
CA MET A 87 16.17 11.63 -10.92
C MET A 87 15.81 12.49 -12.13
N ASN A 88 16.76 12.79 -13.01
CA ASN A 88 16.56 13.56 -14.25
C ASN A 88 16.23 12.68 -15.47
N ASP A 89 16.27 11.34 -15.37
CA ASP A 89 15.95 10.41 -16.47
C ASP A 89 14.45 10.03 -16.47
N GLU A 90 13.62 10.89 -17.05
CA GLU A 90 12.18 10.66 -17.18
C GLU A 90 11.84 9.36 -17.92
N ALA A 91 12.65 8.98 -18.93
CA ALA A 91 12.42 7.77 -19.72
C ALA A 91 12.63 6.51 -18.87
N ARG A 92 13.65 6.51 -18.01
CA ARG A 92 13.92 5.44 -17.05
C ARG A 92 12.81 5.36 -15.99
N GLN A 93 12.42 6.49 -15.42
CA GLN A 93 11.33 6.54 -14.44
C GLN A 93 10.01 6.05 -15.02
N LYS A 94 9.68 6.44 -16.26
CA LYS A 94 8.48 5.95 -16.95
C LYS A 94 8.50 4.42 -17.10
N ARG A 95 9.60 3.85 -17.56
CA ARG A 95 9.74 2.38 -17.69
C ARG A 95 9.59 1.68 -16.36
N LEU A 96 10.12 2.24 -15.28
CA LEU A 96 10.00 1.66 -13.93
C LEU A 96 8.56 1.74 -13.42
N ARG A 97 7.84 2.85 -13.66
CA ARG A 97 6.39 2.94 -13.36
C ARG A 97 5.60 1.87 -14.10
N GLU A 98 5.85 1.71 -15.40
CA GLU A 98 5.19 0.67 -16.22
C GLU A 98 5.48 -0.74 -15.73
N LEU A 99 6.71 -0.99 -15.26
CA LEU A 99 7.13 -2.32 -14.76
C LEU A 99 6.41 -2.72 -13.47
N VAL A 100 6.13 -1.77 -12.58
CA VAL A 100 5.52 -2.04 -11.27
C VAL A 100 4.01 -1.80 -11.23
N ALA A 101 3.43 -1.29 -12.31
CA ALA A 101 2.00 -1.05 -12.38
C ALA A 101 1.18 -2.33 -12.07
N PRO A 102 0.06 -2.23 -11.36
CA PRO A 102 -0.64 -1.02 -10.91
C PRO A 102 -0.13 -0.42 -9.58
N ALA A 103 0.96 -0.96 -9.00
CA ALA A 103 1.52 -0.45 -7.75
C ALA A 103 2.14 0.96 -7.95
N GLU A 104 2.14 1.74 -6.88
CA GLU A 104 2.74 3.08 -6.89
C GLU A 104 4.27 3.02 -6.95
N ALA A 105 4.87 3.94 -7.71
CA ALA A 105 6.31 4.10 -7.83
C ALA A 105 6.74 5.50 -7.37
N ILE A 106 7.61 5.54 -6.38
CA ILE A 106 8.23 6.75 -5.86
C ILE A 106 9.71 6.75 -6.20
N PHE A 107 10.22 7.86 -6.66
CA PHE A 107 11.63 8.08 -6.95
C PHE A 107 12.14 9.13 -5.97
N LEU A 108 13.26 8.86 -5.34
CA LEU A 108 13.94 9.78 -4.43
C LEU A 108 15.44 9.52 -4.45
N ASP A 109 16.21 10.51 -4.06
CA ASP A 109 17.63 10.38 -3.74
C ASP A 109 17.78 10.39 -2.22
N ALA A 110 18.17 9.25 -1.65
CA ALA A 110 18.28 9.11 -0.20
C ALA A 110 19.41 9.97 0.40
N GLN A 111 20.44 10.30 -0.37
CA GLN A 111 21.49 11.19 0.09
C GLN A 111 20.97 12.63 0.16
N PHE A 112 20.29 13.10 -0.88
CA PHE A 112 19.66 14.41 -0.90
C PHE A 112 18.62 14.56 0.22
N GLU A 113 17.78 13.54 0.45
CA GLU A 113 16.83 13.53 1.57
C GLU A 113 17.53 13.63 2.93
N ALA A 114 18.67 12.96 3.10
CA ALA A 114 19.45 13.05 4.36
C ALA A 114 20.02 14.46 4.58
N GLU A 115 20.48 15.13 3.52
CA GLU A 115 20.96 16.51 3.57
C GLU A 115 19.83 17.48 3.93
N LEU A 116 18.63 17.31 3.35
CA LEU A 116 17.45 18.14 3.65
C LEU A 116 17.05 18.08 5.13
N VAL A 117 17.15 16.92 5.76
CA VAL A 117 16.76 16.74 7.18
C VAL A 117 17.71 17.50 8.14
N GLU A 118 18.95 17.80 7.72
CA GLU A 118 19.93 18.53 8.54
C GLU A 118 19.78 20.07 8.44
N LEU A 119 18.96 20.57 7.49
CA LEU A 119 18.76 21.98 7.23
C LEU A 119 17.58 22.55 8.04
N GLU A 120 17.63 23.86 8.28
CA GLU A 120 16.46 24.59 8.75
C GLU A 120 15.37 24.63 7.67
N PRO A 121 14.06 24.73 8.04
CA PRO A 121 12.95 24.61 7.07
C PRO A 121 13.05 25.54 5.86
N ASP A 122 13.51 26.76 6.05
CA ASP A 122 13.64 27.76 4.98
C ASP A 122 14.77 27.39 4.02
N GLU A 123 15.89 26.90 4.53
CA GLU A 123 17.04 26.44 3.74
C GLU A 123 16.69 25.17 2.96
N ALA A 124 15.98 24.25 3.59
CA ALA A 124 15.49 23.02 2.94
C ALA A 124 14.53 23.35 1.77
N ALA A 125 13.63 24.33 1.96
CA ALA A 125 12.72 24.79 0.91
C ALA A 125 13.47 25.43 -0.27
N GLU A 126 14.50 26.22 -0.01
CA GLU A 126 15.34 26.83 -1.04
C GLU A 126 16.11 25.75 -1.82
N MET A 127 16.69 24.76 -1.14
CA MET A 127 17.41 23.66 -1.75
C MET A 127 16.52 22.78 -2.62
N LEU A 128 15.28 22.48 -2.19
CA LEU A 128 14.26 21.78 -2.98
C LEU A 128 13.93 22.56 -4.26
N HIS A 129 13.71 23.88 -4.13
CA HIS A 129 13.38 24.73 -5.26
C HIS A 129 14.53 24.81 -6.29
N GLU A 130 15.77 24.92 -5.84
CA GLU A 130 16.96 24.92 -6.71
C GLU A 130 17.09 23.62 -7.51
N ASN A 131 16.69 22.49 -6.92
CA ASN A 131 16.66 21.17 -7.56
C ASN A 131 15.35 20.89 -8.34
N GLY A 132 14.48 21.89 -8.50
CA GLY A 132 13.24 21.77 -9.27
C GLY A 132 12.19 20.85 -8.62
N GLN A 133 12.32 20.58 -7.32
CA GLN A 133 11.40 19.72 -6.57
C GLN A 133 10.40 20.58 -5.77
N ALA A 134 9.12 20.21 -5.82
CA ALA A 134 8.07 20.91 -5.09
C ALA A 134 7.87 20.40 -3.65
N GLU A 135 8.30 19.20 -3.37
CA GLU A 135 8.23 18.52 -2.05
C GLU A 135 9.40 17.54 -1.92
N SER A 136 9.79 17.20 -0.71
CA SER A 136 10.78 16.13 -0.45
C SER A 136 10.24 14.76 -0.89
N GLY A 137 11.13 13.83 -1.20
CA GLY A 137 10.75 12.44 -1.51
C GLY A 137 10.12 11.76 -0.31
N LEU A 138 10.53 12.10 0.92
CA LEU A 138 9.93 11.59 2.15
C LEU A 138 8.51 12.11 2.37
N ASP A 139 8.24 13.40 2.13
CA ASP A 139 6.88 13.95 2.20
C ASP A 139 5.97 13.29 1.16
N LYS A 140 6.49 13.11 -0.05
CA LYS A 140 5.79 12.39 -1.12
C LYS A 140 5.49 10.94 -0.71
N LEU A 141 6.46 10.24 -0.11
CA LEU A 141 6.26 8.88 0.40
C LEU A 141 5.18 8.83 1.49
N ALA A 142 5.19 9.77 2.43
CA ALA A 142 4.18 9.87 3.47
C ALA A 142 2.79 10.10 2.86
N ARG A 143 2.66 11.03 1.94
CA ARG A 143 1.39 11.35 1.25
C ARG A 143 0.85 10.15 0.47
N VAL A 144 1.69 9.51 -0.35
CA VAL A 144 1.31 8.30 -1.12
C VAL A 144 0.96 7.14 -0.19
N GLY A 145 1.68 7.00 0.94
CA GLY A 145 1.38 6.00 1.97
C GLY A 145 0.01 6.21 2.61
N PHE A 146 -0.33 7.45 2.97
CA PHE A 146 -1.67 7.80 3.47
C PHE A 146 -2.77 7.50 2.44
N ASP A 147 -2.54 7.84 1.18
CA ASP A 147 -3.48 7.57 0.09
C ASP A 147 -3.69 6.06 -0.13
N ALA A 148 -2.60 5.30 -0.18
CA ALA A 148 -2.63 3.85 -0.36
C ALA A 148 -3.37 3.11 0.77
N LEU A 149 -3.28 3.63 2.01
CA LEU A 149 -3.98 3.11 3.17
C LEU A 149 -5.41 3.66 3.31
N GLY A 150 -5.84 4.55 2.42
CA GLY A 150 -7.14 5.21 2.50
C GLY A 150 -7.28 6.11 3.73
N LEU A 151 -6.17 6.67 4.22
CA LEU A 151 -6.14 7.53 5.40
C LEU A 151 -6.25 9.01 5.04
N GLN A 152 -6.74 9.80 5.98
CA GLN A 152 -6.72 11.26 5.93
C GLN A 152 -6.55 11.85 7.32
N THR A 153 -6.05 13.07 7.39
CA THR A 153 -5.93 13.81 8.63
C THR A 153 -7.20 14.64 8.85
N PHE A 154 -7.78 14.50 10.03
CA PHE A 154 -8.89 15.33 10.51
C PHE A 154 -8.40 16.21 11.66
N LEU A 155 -8.66 17.50 11.58
CA LEU A 155 -8.25 18.47 12.59
C LEU A 155 -9.44 18.85 13.48
N THR A 156 -9.21 18.81 14.80
CA THR A 156 -10.11 19.39 15.77
C THR A 156 -9.42 20.55 16.48
N ALA A 157 -10.13 21.66 16.65
CA ALA A 157 -9.66 22.82 17.38
C ALA A 157 -10.67 23.22 18.44
N GLY A 158 -10.20 23.47 19.66
CA GLY A 158 -10.99 23.96 20.78
C GLY A 158 -10.23 25.03 21.56
N GLU A 159 -10.88 25.64 22.55
CA GLU A 159 -10.27 26.70 23.38
C GLU A 159 -8.98 26.24 24.10
N LYS A 160 -8.87 24.95 24.40
CA LYS A 160 -7.74 24.38 25.19
C LYS A 160 -6.69 23.71 24.38
N GLU A 161 -7.04 23.14 23.21
CA GLU A 161 -6.13 22.35 22.40
C GLU A 161 -6.58 22.26 20.94
N SER A 162 -5.60 22.01 20.06
CA SER A 162 -5.84 21.60 18.69
C SER A 162 -5.18 20.23 18.49
N ARG A 163 -5.90 19.30 17.85
CA ARG A 163 -5.40 17.94 17.60
C ARG A 163 -5.58 17.54 16.15
N ALA A 164 -4.61 16.78 15.64
CA ALA A 164 -4.70 16.05 14.39
C ALA A 164 -5.02 14.59 14.68
N TRP A 165 -5.98 14.04 13.95
CA TRP A 165 -6.44 12.65 14.04
C TRP A 165 -6.25 11.98 12.70
N THR A 166 -5.71 10.79 12.70
CA THR A 166 -5.67 9.95 11.51
C THR A 166 -6.94 9.12 11.44
N ILE A 167 -7.72 9.30 10.38
CA ILE A 167 -8.98 8.60 10.16
C ILE A 167 -8.99 7.99 8.76
N HIS A 168 -9.86 6.99 8.51
CA HIS A 168 -10.07 6.49 7.14
C HIS A 168 -10.91 7.47 6.32
N LYS A 169 -10.59 7.56 5.02
CA LYS A 169 -11.38 8.34 4.06
C LYS A 169 -12.83 7.82 4.05
N GLY A 170 -13.78 8.76 4.09
CA GLY A 170 -15.20 8.43 4.10
C GLY A 170 -15.81 8.13 5.48
N TRP A 171 -15.01 8.09 6.55
CA TRP A 171 -15.59 8.00 7.90
C TRP A 171 -16.42 9.25 8.25
N THR A 172 -17.52 9.02 8.95
CA THR A 172 -18.39 10.07 9.46
C THR A 172 -18.14 10.29 10.96
N ALA A 173 -18.58 11.44 11.50
CA ALA A 173 -18.32 11.85 12.88
C ALA A 173 -18.65 10.81 13.98
N PRO A 174 -19.61 9.87 13.82
CA PRO A 174 -19.88 8.82 14.81
C PRO A 174 -18.92 7.64 14.76
N GLN A 175 -18.04 7.52 13.77
CA GLN A 175 -17.06 6.44 13.58
C GLN A 175 -15.70 6.80 14.14
#